data_d8465d5877bfd75661cfd741d972d8ce
#
_entry.id   d8465d5877bfd75661cfd741d972d8ce
#
_cell.length_a   1.000
_cell.length_b   1.000
_cell.length_c   1.000
_cell.angle_alpha   90.00
_cell.angle_beta   90.00
_cell.angle_gamma   90.00
#
_symmetry.space_group_name_H-M   'P 1'
#
loop_
_entity.id
_entity.type
_entity.pdbx_description
1 polymer ?
#
loop_
_entity_poly.entity_id
_entity_poly.type
_entity_poly.pdbx_seq_one_letter_code
_entity_poly.pdbx_strand_id
1 'polypeptide(L)'
;MDESIVQNVLGLYEEKIDSLDISQKEKTALKLSLKDRYTRMRYDPGDAVGVIAAQSISEPATQTTLRSYHRAAGIGLNITQGLPRILEIFDARKVPVTPSMKIYLKKEFNVKNKAVEIASSIKETDLKHIMVMDSLDLANMALEIELDKGIIAQFNIIPDKIVSAVKRKVKNVNATVDGNKLVFEINKDKVTIKDLQALRFKLRDVHVKGIKGITHCIVEKVGEEYVLYTLGSNLMKVSKIEGIDTSRLFSNNIFEIAEVLGIEAARNTLVMEIIETLRAQGVDTDVRHLLLVA
;
A
#
# COMPACT_ATOMS: atom_id res chain seq x y z
N MET A 1 2.10 42.24 -9.35
CA MET A 1 1.74 40.83 -9.55
C MET A 1 1.13 40.74 -10.93
N ASP A 2 1.69 39.92 -11.81
CA ASP A 2 1.35 39.91 -13.23
C ASP A 2 -0.12 39.59 -13.46
N GLU A 3 -0.86 40.60 -13.94
CA GLU A 3 -2.24 40.41 -14.41
C GLU A 3 -2.32 39.33 -15.50
N SER A 4 -1.22 39.03 -16.14
CA SER A 4 -1.08 37.97 -17.16
C SER A 4 -1.34 36.57 -16.60
N ILE A 5 -0.91 36.25 -15.38
CA ILE A 5 -1.12 34.93 -14.74
C ILE A 5 -2.61 34.77 -14.37
N VAL A 6 -3.21 35.83 -13.86
CA VAL A 6 -4.64 35.84 -13.51
C VAL A 6 -5.50 35.66 -14.75
N GLN A 7 -5.16 36.36 -15.84
CA GLN A 7 -5.84 36.21 -17.13
C GLN A 7 -5.68 34.81 -17.72
N ASN A 8 -4.49 34.19 -17.61
CA ASN A 8 -4.28 32.84 -18.09
C ASN A 8 -5.13 31.81 -17.34
N VAL A 9 -5.20 31.89 -15.99
CA VAL A 9 -6.02 30.97 -15.19
C VAL A 9 -7.51 31.17 -15.45
N LEU A 10 -7.99 32.41 -15.45
CA LEU A 10 -9.39 32.71 -15.74
C LEU A 10 -9.76 32.31 -17.17
N GLY A 11 -8.88 32.54 -18.16
CA GLY A 11 -9.08 32.16 -19.55
C GLY A 11 -9.36 30.67 -19.75
N LEU A 12 -8.61 29.80 -19.07
CA LEU A 12 -8.85 28.35 -19.11
C LEU A 12 -10.24 27.93 -18.60
N TYR A 13 -10.74 28.61 -17.57
CA TYR A 13 -12.09 28.37 -17.07
C TYR A 13 -13.18 29.01 -17.93
N GLU A 14 -12.89 30.16 -18.52
CA GLU A 14 -13.81 30.84 -19.46
C GLU A 14 -14.02 29.99 -20.72
N GLU A 15 -12.96 29.39 -21.28
CA GLU A 15 -13.07 28.45 -22.40
C GLU A 15 -13.96 27.24 -22.06
N LYS A 16 -13.81 26.70 -20.83
CA LYS A 16 -14.68 25.59 -20.36
C LYS A 16 -16.14 26.04 -20.24
N ILE A 17 -16.41 27.26 -19.76
CA ILE A 17 -17.77 27.81 -19.68
C ILE A 17 -18.34 28.01 -21.11
N ASP A 18 -17.54 28.45 -22.06
CA ASP A 18 -17.96 28.66 -23.44
C ASP A 18 -18.29 27.33 -24.13
N SER A 19 -17.68 26.22 -23.73
CA SER A 19 -17.98 24.87 -24.24
C SER A 19 -19.27 24.26 -23.69
N LEU A 20 -19.88 24.83 -22.63
CA LEU A 20 -21.13 24.34 -22.08
C LEU A 20 -22.31 24.71 -22.94
N ASP A 21 -23.29 23.81 -23.07
CA ASP A 21 -24.54 24.03 -23.83
C ASP A 21 -25.59 24.73 -22.97
N ILE A 22 -25.34 26.03 -22.66
CA ILE A 22 -26.22 26.89 -21.86
C ILE A 22 -26.41 28.23 -22.53
N SER A 23 -27.41 28.98 -22.09
CA SER A 23 -27.77 30.27 -22.71
C SER A 23 -26.64 31.31 -22.52
N GLN A 24 -26.53 32.26 -23.46
CA GLN A 24 -25.51 33.32 -23.40
C GLN A 24 -25.61 34.18 -22.11
N LYS A 25 -26.83 34.38 -21.60
CA LYS A 25 -27.04 35.10 -20.33
C LYS A 25 -26.46 34.34 -19.13
N GLU A 26 -26.63 33.03 -19.13
CA GLU A 26 -26.05 32.15 -18.07
C GLU A 26 -24.54 32.09 -18.16
N LYS A 27 -23.97 32.03 -19.38
CA LYS A 27 -22.50 32.08 -19.57
C LYS A 27 -21.89 33.35 -19.00
N THR A 28 -22.49 34.49 -19.28
CA THR A 28 -22.04 35.81 -18.78
C THR A 28 -22.16 35.88 -17.23
N ALA A 29 -23.26 35.40 -16.69
CA ALA A 29 -23.48 35.35 -15.25
C ALA A 29 -22.43 34.44 -14.55
N LEU A 30 -22.16 33.28 -15.15
CA LEU A 30 -21.11 32.34 -14.65
C LEU A 30 -19.70 32.95 -14.71
N LYS A 31 -19.33 33.62 -15.81
CA LYS A 31 -18.04 34.30 -15.92
C LYS A 31 -17.89 35.39 -14.87
N LEU A 32 -18.94 36.15 -14.62
CA LEU A 32 -18.91 37.21 -13.61
C LEU A 32 -18.81 36.62 -12.19
N SER A 33 -19.59 35.58 -11.91
CA SER A 33 -19.50 34.84 -10.63
C SER A 33 -18.10 34.20 -10.43
N LEU A 34 -17.50 33.64 -11.49
CA LEU A 34 -16.17 33.07 -11.45
C LEU A 34 -15.13 34.14 -11.07
N LYS A 35 -15.19 35.31 -11.68
CA LYS A 35 -14.28 36.43 -11.41
C LYS A 35 -14.43 36.95 -9.97
N ASP A 36 -15.66 37.12 -9.50
CA ASP A 36 -15.94 37.53 -8.12
C ASP A 36 -15.42 36.50 -7.11
N ARG A 37 -15.72 35.21 -7.36
CA ARG A 37 -15.25 34.11 -6.51
C ARG A 37 -13.72 34.00 -6.50
N TYR A 38 -13.07 34.14 -7.67
CA TYR A 38 -11.61 34.15 -7.76
C TYR A 38 -11.00 35.27 -6.95
N THR A 39 -11.57 36.48 -7.01
CA THR A 39 -11.09 37.67 -6.27
C THR A 39 -11.24 37.43 -4.75
N ARG A 40 -12.35 36.90 -4.29
CA ARG A 40 -12.58 36.59 -2.86
C ARG A 40 -11.71 35.43 -2.34
N MET A 41 -11.20 34.59 -3.22
CA MET A 41 -10.33 33.46 -2.84
C MET A 41 -8.85 33.84 -2.70
N ARG A 42 -8.47 35.05 -3.02
CA ARG A 42 -7.08 35.52 -2.91
C ARG A 42 -6.79 35.97 -1.50
N TYR A 43 -5.58 35.67 -1.05
CA TYR A 43 -5.02 36.27 0.15
C TYR A 43 -4.58 37.72 -0.11
N ASP A 44 -4.65 38.55 0.89
CA ASP A 44 -4.15 39.91 0.80
C ASP A 44 -2.62 39.93 0.84
N PRO A 45 -1.98 40.89 0.14
CA PRO A 45 -0.54 41.04 0.22
C PRO A 45 -0.08 41.33 1.64
N GLY A 46 0.82 40.49 2.15
CA GLY A 46 1.34 40.57 3.51
C GLY A 46 0.75 39.56 4.50
N ASP A 47 -0.27 38.80 4.10
CA ASP A 47 -0.80 37.71 4.93
C ASP A 47 0.24 36.60 5.13
N ALA A 48 0.32 36.11 6.37
CA ALA A 48 1.18 35.00 6.75
C ALA A 48 0.56 33.64 6.33
N VAL A 49 0.55 33.34 5.03
CA VAL A 49 -0.17 32.21 4.44
C VAL A 49 0.24 30.86 5.06
N GLY A 50 1.53 30.70 5.35
CA GLY A 50 2.05 29.48 5.99
C GLY A 50 1.50 29.29 7.41
N VAL A 51 1.37 30.35 8.19
CA VAL A 51 0.78 30.28 9.54
C VAL A 51 -0.70 29.95 9.46
N ILE A 52 -1.44 30.57 8.54
CA ILE A 52 -2.86 30.30 8.32
C ILE A 52 -3.06 28.84 7.91
N ALA A 53 -2.26 28.32 7.00
CA ALA A 53 -2.31 26.91 6.60
C ALA A 53 -2.01 25.98 7.77
N ALA A 54 -0.95 26.26 8.54
CA ALA A 54 -0.58 25.45 9.70
C ALA A 54 -1.70 25.41 10.76
N GLN A 55 -2.32 26.55 11.07
CA GLN A 55 -3.44 26.61 12.00
C GLN A 55 -4.66 25.84 11.45
N SER A 56 -5.00 26.03 10.20
CA SER A 56 -6.16 25.38 9.57
C SER A 56 -6.04 23.86 9.47
N ILE A 57 -4.83 23.32 9.54
CA ILE A 57 -4.56 21.87 9.56
C ILE A 57 -4.44 21.36 10.99
N SER A 58 -3.71 22.07 11.87
CA SER A 58 -3.42 21.59 13.22
C SER A 58 -4.62 21.64 14.17
N GLU A 59 -5.45 22.67 14.07
CA GLU A 59 -6.64 22.80 14.92
C GLU A 59 -7.57 21.58 14.79
N PRO A 60 -8.08 21.22 13.58
CA PRO A 60 -8.92 20.05 13.44
C PRO A 60 -8.17 18.73 13.68
N ALA A 61 -6.88 18.67 13.38
CA ALA A 61 -6.07 17.47 13.64
C ALA A 61 -6.01 17.15 15.15
N THR A 62 -5.91 18.15 16.01
CA THR A 62 -5.93 17.97 17.47
C THR A 62 -7.26 17.39 17.96
N GLN A 63 -8.38 17.77 17.33
CA GLN A 63 -9.70 17.24 17.69
C GLN A 63 -9.87 15.76 17.28
N THR A 64 -9.10 15.26 16.30
CA THR A 64 -9.19 13.87 15.84
C THR A 64 -8.68 12.87 16.87
N THR A 65 -7.81 13.27 17.80
CA THR A 65 -7.29 12.40 18.88
C THR A 65 -8.38 11.82 19.76
N LEU A 66 -9.44 12.58 20.00
CA LEU A 66 -10.55 12.16 20.85
C LEU A 66 -11.51 11.16 20.17
N ARG A 67 -11.45 11.03 18.85
CA ARG A 67 -12.40 10.22 18.05
C ARG A 67 -11.80 8.97 17.40
N SER A 68 -10.49 8.75 17.48
CA SER A 68 -9.80 7.69 16.70
C SER A 68 -10.09 6.26 17.16
N TYR A 69 -10.75 6.05 18.29
CA TYR A 69 -10.99 4.72 18.86
C TYR A 69 -12.14 3.90 18.23
N HIS A 70 -12.98 4.48 17.35
CA HIS A 70 -14.24 3.83 16.99
C HIS A 70 -14.44 3.38 15.53
N ARG A 71 -13.50 3.57 14.60
CA ARG A 71 -13.75 3.26 13.18
C ARG A 71 -12.77 2.31 12.47
N ALA A 72 -11.83 1.72 13.16
CA ALA A 72 -10.89 0.76 12.56
C ALA A 72 -11.49 -0.65 12.28
N ALA A 73 -12.79 -0.84 12.50
CA ALA A 73 -13.44 -2.16 12.52
C ALA A 73 -13.93 -2.70 11.16
N GLY A 74 -13.75 -1.95 10.03
CA GLY A 74 -14.40 -2.34 8.76
C GLY A 74 -13.60 -3.30 7.89
N ILE A 75 -12.26 -3.23 7.87
CA ILE A 75 -11.45 -3.94 6.85
C ILE A 75 -10.60 -5.08 7.47
N GLY A 76 -10.62 -5.28 8.78
CA GLY A 76 -9.80 -6.34 9.43
C GLY A 76 -8.28 -6.12 9.34
N LEU A 77 -7.83 -5.00 8.78
CA LEU A 77 -6.43 -4.59 8.77
C LEU A 77 -6.26 -3.40 9.72
N ASN A 78 -5.35 -3.54 10.68
CA ASN A 78 -4.95 -2.45 11.56
C ASN A 78 -4.05 -1.48 10.79
N ILE A 79 -4.65 -0.49 10.13
CA ILE A 79 -3.91 0.57 9.43
C ILE A 79 -3.90 1.81 10.35
N THR A 80 -2.74 2.45 10.47
CA THR A 80 -2.59 3.70 11.23
C THR A 80 -3.49 4.78 10.62
N GLN A 81 -4.40 5.33 11.42
CA GLN A 81 -5.36 6.36 11.01
C GLN A 81 -5.38 7.51 12.02
N GLY A 82 -6.00 8.63 11.63
CA GLY A 82 -6.15 9.81 12.50
C GLY A 82 -4.84 10.56 12.70
N LEU A 83 -4.69 11.19 13.87
CA LEU A 83 -3.53 12.03 14.17
C LEU A 83 -2.18 11.34 14.02
N PRO A 84 -1.98 10.06 14.46
CA PRO A 84 -0.69 9.38 14.23
C PRO A 84 -0.30 9.30 12.76
N ARG A 85 -1.28 9.11 11.86
CA ARG A 85 -1.02 9.10 10.41
C ARG A 85 -0.65 10.48 9.88
N ILE A 86 -1.32 11.51 10.34
CA ILE A 86 -1.00 12.90 9.98
C ILE A 86 0.43 13.24 10.39
N LEU A 87 0.82 12.89 11.63
CA LEU A 87 2.18 13.09 12.13
C LEU A 87 3.22 12.32 11.30
N GLU A 88 2.95 11.07 10.91
CA GLU A 88 3.86 10.31 10.03
C GLU A 88 4.11 11.01 8.70
N ILE A 89 3.07 11.61 8.12
CA ILE A 89 3.17 12.31 6.82
C ILE A 89 3.99 13.59 6.99
N PHE A 90 3.69 14.41 8.01
CA PHE A 90 4.40 15.68 8.24
C PHE A 90 5.84 15.48 8.72
N ASP A 91 6.13 14.41 9.45
CA ASP A 91 7.50 14.02 9.84
C ASP A 91 8.31 13.43 8.68
N ALA A 92 7.72 13.33 7.50
CA ALA A 92 8.34 12.77 6.30
C ALA A 92 8.98 11.39 6.56
N ARG A 93 8.28 10.49 7.25
CA ARG A 93 8.76 9.13 7.52
C ARG A 93 8.93 8.35 6.23
N LYS A 94 10.13 7.82 5.99
CA LYS A 94 10.43 7.02 4.79
C LYS A 94 9.56 5.78 4.66
N VAL A 95 9.29 5.10 5.78
CA VAL A 95 8.42 3.91 5.81
C VAL A 95 7.34 4.16 6.86
N PRO A 96 6.06 4.15 6.48
CA PRO A 96 4.97 4.26 7.44
C PRO A 96 4.94 3.05 8.37
N VAL A 97 4.36 3.19 9.57
CA VAL A 97 4.26 2.11 10.56
C VAL A 97 3.47 0.93 9.99
N THR A 98 2.40 1.23 9.26
CA THR A 98 1.56 0.23 8.59
C THR A 98 1.48 0.53 7.09
N PRO A 99 2.50 0.11 6.30
CA PRO A 99 2.43 0.25 4.86
C PRO A 99 1.22 -0.52 4.32
N SER A 100 0.49 0.07 3.40
CA SER A 100 -0.69 -0.54 2.80
C SER A 100 -0.84 -0.13 1.34
N MET A 101 -1.50 -0.98 0.56
CA MET A 101 -1.84 -0.68 -0.83
C MET A 101 -3.30 -1.00 -1.10
N LYS A 102 -3.90 -0.21 -1.98
CA LYS A 102 -5.20 -0.48 -2.62
C LYS A 102 -4.92 -0.86 -4.07
N ILE A 103 -5.29 -2.09 -4.45
CA ILE A 103 -4.99 -2.64 -5.77
C ILE A 103 -6.30 -2.92 -6.48
N TYR A 104 -6.49 -2.27 -7.61
CA TYR A 104 -7.63 -2.50 -8.48
C TYR A 104 -7.28 -3.49 -9.57
N LEU A 105 -8.26 -4.30 -9.96
CA LEU A 105 -8.11 -5.31 -11.00
C LEU A 105 -8.63 -4.79 -12.34
N LYS A 106 -8.03 -5.26 -13.44
CA LYS A 106 -8.55 -5.03 -14.78
C LYS A 106 -9.92 -5.68 -14.91
N LYS A 107 -10.78 -5.14 -15.77
CA LYS A 107 -12.17 -5.63 -15.97
C LYS A 107 -12.27 -7.13 -16.23
N GLU A 108 -11.31 -7.70 -16.95
CA GLU A 108 -11.25 -9.13 -17.27
C GLU A 108 -10.95 -10.03 -16.07
N PHE A 109 -10.34 -9.47 -15.04
CA PHE A 109 -9.93 -10.14 -13.80
C PHE A 109 -10.84 -9.80 -12.62
N ASN A 110 -11.85 -8.97 -12.82
CA ASN A 110 -12.78 -8.51 -11.77
C ASN A 110 -13.84 -9.57 -11.42
N VAL A 111 -13.38 -10.79 -11.11
CA VAL A 111 -14.18 -11.94 -10.67
C VAL A 111 -13.61 -12.46 -9.37
N LYS A 112 -14.48 -12.84 -8.40
CA LYS A 112 -14.08 -13.30 -7.06
C LYS A 112 -12.96 -14.34 -7.08
N ASN A 113 -13.08 -15.37 -7.91
CA ASN A 113 -12.10 -16.46 -7.96
C ASN A 113 -10.73 -15.98 -8.44
N LYS A 114 -10.69 -15.16 -9.50
CA LYS A 114 -9.44 -14.58 -10.01
C LYS A 114 -8.84 -13.58 -9.02
N ALA A 115 -9.66 -12.79 -8.35
CA ALA A 115 -9.21 -11.87 -7.31
C ALA A 115 -8.52 -12.59 -6.14
N VAL A 116 -9.10 -13.71 -5.68
CA VAL A 116 -8.51 -14.55 -4.63
C VAL A 116 -7.19 -15.19 -5.10
N GLU A 117 -7.14 -15.64 -6.35
CA GLU A 117 -5.91 -16.20 -6.94
C GLU A 117 -4.79 -15.16 -6.98
N ILE A 118 -5.07 -13.95 -7.48
CA ILE A 118 -4.10 -12.85 -7.49
C ILE A 118 -3.70 -12.47 -6.06
N ALA A 119 -4.64 -12.38 -5.12
CA ALA A 119 -4.34 -12.10 -3.72
C ALA A 119 -3.39 -13.14 -3.12
N SER A 120 -3.61 -14.43 -3.42
CA SER A 120 -2.74 -15.52 -2.97
C SER A 120 -1.35 -15.48 -3.61
N SER A 121 -1.23 -14.91 -4.81
CA SER A 121 0.05 -14.72 -5.49
C SER A 121 0.85 -13.54 -4.94
N ILE A 122 0.16 -12.53 -4.38
CA ILE A 122 0.77 -11.33 -3.81
C ILE A 122 1.24 -11.57 -2.37
N LYS A 123 0.44 -12.27 -1.56
CA LYS A 123 0.74 -12.51 -0.14
C LYS A 123 2.06 -13.23 0.04
N GLU A 124 2.95 -12.67 0.86
CA GLU A 124 4.20 -13.31 1.27
C GLU A 124 3.93 -14.59 2.05
N THR A 125 4.54 -15.66 1.60
CA THR A 125 4.44 -16.96 2.24
C THR A 125 5.83 -17.50 2.49
N ASP A 126 6.24 -17.49 3.76
CA ASP A 126 7.48 -18.09 4.22
C ASP A 126 7.25 -19.56 4.58
N LEU A 127 8.34 -20.31 4.66
CA LEU A 127 8.28 -21.73 4.99
C LEU A 127 7.57 -21.98 6.34
N LYS A 128 7.74 -21.08 7.33
CA LYS A 128 7.07 -21.15 8.65
C LYS A 128 5.53 -21.17 8.56
N HIS A 129 4.94 -20.62 7.50
CA HIS A 129 3.49 -20.59 7.29
C HIS A 129 2.94 -21.85 6.60
N ILE A 130 3.83 -22.68 6.04
CA ILE A 130 3.47 -23.87 5.27
C ILE A 130 3.76 -25.14 6.06
N MET A 131 4.69 -25.07 7.03
CA MET A 131 5.06 -26.22 7.83
C MET A 131 4.07 -26.48 8.96
N VAL A 132 3.72 -27.75 9.17
CA VAL A 132 2.92 -28.22 10.31
C VAL A 132 3.83 -28.56 11.47
N MET A 133 4.91 -29.30 11.18
CA MET A 133 5.82 -29.80 12.20
C MET A 133 7.26 -29.75 11.68
N ASP A 134 8.18 -29.44 12.57
CA ASP A 134 9.60 -29.55 12.33
C ASP A 134 10.24 -30.46 13.39
N SER A 135 10.88 -31.54 12.97
CA SER A 135 11.55 -32.51 13.82
C SER A 135 13.04 -32.59 13.53
N LEU A 136 13.82 -32.80 14.59
CA LEU A 136 15.27 -33.02 14.51
C LEU A 136 15.54 -34.52 14.63
N ASP A 137 16.01 -35.13 13.54
CA ASP A 137 16.53 -36.49 13.56
C ASP A 137 18.01 -36.44 14.00
N LEU A 138 18.24 -36.83 15.26
CA LEU A 138 19.58 -36.83 15.81
C LEU A 138 20.39 -38.06 15.39
N ALA A 139 19.74 -39.13 14.92
CA ALA A 139 20.44 -40.34 14.47
C ALA A 139 21.11 -40.06 13.10
N ASN A 140 20.38 -39.41 12.20
CA ASN A 140 20.87 -39.08 10.86
C ASN A 140 21.39 -37.62 10.76
N MET A 141 21.39 -36.87 11.87
CA MET A 141 21.74 -35.45 11.91
C MET A 141 21.04 -34.64 10.83
N ALA A 142 19.75 -34.89 10.64
CA ALA A 142 18.88 -34.29 9.65
C ALA A 142 17.75 -33.47 10.31
N LEU A 143 17.22 -32.50 9.54
CA LEU A 143 16.04 -31.78 9.92
C LEU A 143 14.88 -32.19 9.00
N GLU A 144 13.82 -32.73 9.57
CA GLU A 144 12.60 -33.07 8.86
C GLU A 144 11.55 -31.97 9.02
N ILE A 145 10.95 -31.57 7.94
CA ILE A 145 9.85 -30.59 7.92
C ILE A 145 8.64 -31.23 7.25
N GLU A 146 7.55 -31.33 7.96
CA GLU A 146 6.28 -31.78 7.42
C GLU A 146 5.46 -30.58 6.93
N LEU A 147 5.00 -30.67 5.68
CA LEU A 147 4.28 -29.58 5.01
C LEU A 147 2.75 -29.82 5.09
N ASP A 148 1.99 -28.73 5.21
CA ASP A 148 0.53 -28.75 5.19
C ASP A 148 0.01 -28.94 3.76
N LYS A 149 -0.65 -30.10 3.52
CA LYS A 149 -1.25 -30.43 2.22
C LYS A 149 -2.34 -29.44 1.81
N GLY A 150 -3.12 -28.93 2.77
CA GLY A 150 -4.18 -27.97 2.50
C GLY A 150 -3.62 -26.64 2.02
N ILE A 151 -2.59 -26.14 2.68
CA ILE A 151 -1.92 -24.87 2.32
C ILE A 151 -1.19 -25.03 0.98
N ILE A 152 -0.50 -26.13 0.76
CA ILE A 152 0.17 -26.43 -0.51
C ILE A 152 -0.81 -26.42 -1.69
N ALA A 153 -1.97 -27.06 -1.54
CA ALA A 153 -2.99 -27.09 -2.56
C ALA A 153 -3.63 -25.70 -2.77
N GLN A 154 -3.95 -25.00 -1.69
CA GLN A 154 -4.57 -23.67 -1.74
C GLN A 154 -3.67 -22.64 -2.44
N PHE A 155 -2.37 -22.67 -2.16
CA PHE A 155 -1.42 -21.73 -2.75
C PHE A 155 -0.74 -22.27 -4.02
N ASN A 156 -1.09 -23.48 -4.47
CA ASN A 156 -0.50 -24.14 -5.63
C ASN A 156 1.05 -24.10 -5.60
N ILE A 157 1.62 -24.58 -4.48
CA ILE A 157 3.06 -24.58 -4.23
C ILE A 157 3.63 -25.93 -4.62
N ILE A 158 4.67 -25.92 -5.44
CA ILE A 158 5.39 -27.14 -5.85
C ILE A 158 6.53 -27.34 -4.84
N PRO A 159 6.66 -28.52 -4.18
CA PRO A 159 7.72 -28.81 -3.20
C PRO A 159 9.13 -28.55 -3.73
N ASP A 160 9.40 -28.85 -4.99
CA ASP A 160 10.71 -28.61 -5.63
C ASP A 160 11.10 -27.11 -5.67
N LYS A 161 10.11 -26.20 -5.73
CA LYS A 161 10.35 -24.77 -5.64
C LYS A 161 10.79 -24.36 -4.24
N ILE A 162 10.30 -25.03 -3.19
CA ILE A 162 10.73 -24.81 -1.81
C ILE A 162 12.20 -25.24 -1.67
N VAL A 163 12.56 -26.40 -2.16
CA VAL A 163 13.94 -26.91 -2.16
C VAL A 163 14.88 -25.94 -2.90
N SER A 164 14.45 -25.45 -4.05
CA SER A 164 15.22 -24.46 -4.81
C SER A 164 15.38 -23.12 -4.09
N ALA A 165 14.36 -22.67 -3.34
CA ALA A 165 14.42 -21.47 -2.53
C ALA A 165 15.35 -21.64 -1.33
N VAL A 166 15.32 -22.80 -0.68
CA VAL A 166 16.21 -23.15 0.43
C VAL A 166 17.67 -23.18 -0.03
N LYS A 167 17.97 -23.87 -1.13
CA LYS A 167 19.35 -23.96 -1.69
C LYS A 167 19.93 -22.59 -2.04
N ARG A 168 19.08 -21.63 -2.47
CA ARG A 168 19.52 -20.23 -2.72
C ARG A 168 19.88 -19.47 -1.45
N LYS A 169 19.17 -19.71 -0.35
CA LYS A 169 19.37 -18.97 0.91
C LYS A 169 20.39 -19.63 1.83
N VAL A 170 20.42 -20.95 1.84
CA VAL A 170 21.32 -21.73 2.71
C VAL A 170 22.25 -22.57 1.84
N LYS A 171 23.55 -22.23 1.89
CA LYS A 171 24.60 -23.00 1.21
C LYS A 171 24.94 -24.25 2.03
N ASN A 172 25.42 -25.31 1.37
CA ASN A 172 25.85 -26.57 1.98
C ASN A 172 24.73 -27.35 2.69
N VAL A 173 23.53 -27.37 2.12
CA VAL A 173 22.42 -28.20 2.59
C VAL A 173 21.91 -29.05 1.44
N ASN A 174 21.86 -30.35 1.65
CA ASN A 174 21.17 -31.27 0.76
C ASN A 174 19.71 -31.33 1.21
N ALA A 175 18.82 -31.24 0.26
CA ALA A 175 17.39 -31.33 0.51
C ALA A 175 16.79 -32.42 -0.36
N THR A 176 16.13 -33.38 0.26
CA THR A 176 15.37 -34.44 -0.38
C THR A 176 13.89 -34.27 -0.09
N VAL A 177 13.07 -34.63 -1.07
CA VAL A 177 11.60 -34.53 -0.97
C VAL A 177 11.06 -35.94 -0.85
N ASP A 178 10.42 -36.25 0.25
CA ASP A 178 9.74 -37.52 0.47
C ASP A 178 8.23 -37.26 0.64
N GLY A 179 7.54 -37.24 -0.50
CA GLY A 179 6.11 -36.93 -0.54
C GLY A 179 5.78 -35.54 0.03
N ASN A 180 5.32 -35.51 1.27
CA ASN A 180 4.95 -34.26 1.98
C ASN A 180 5.98 -33.82 3.01
N LYS A 181 7.06 -34.59 3.15
CA LYS A 181 8.15 -34.28 4.07
C LYS A 181 9.36 -33.77 3.30
N LEU A 182 10.00 -32.79 3.84
CA LEU A 182 11.29 -32.27 3.36
C LEU A 182 12.36 -32.65 4.38
N VAL A 183 13.37 -33.37 3.93
CA VAL A 183 14.51 -33.74 4.76
C VAL A 183 15.70 -32.90 4.33
N PHE A 184 16.31 -32.25 5.31
CA PHE A 184 17.47 -31.37 5.12
C PHE A 184 18.67 -31.89 5.87
N GLU A 185 19.75 -32.20 5.15
CA GLU A 185 21.01 -32.64 5.68
C GLU A 185 22.08 -31.57 5.47
N ILE A 186 22.95 -31.38 6.46
CA ILE A 186 24.05 -30.42 6.37
C ILE A 186 25.27 -31.15 5.77
N ASN A 187 25.78 -30.63 4.68
CA ASN A 187 26.98 -31.17 4.04
C ASN A 187 28.25 -30.62 4.73
N LYS A 188 28.60 -31.18 5.90
CA LYS A 188 29.80 -30.88 6.69
C LYS A 188 30.35 -32.17 7.29
N ASP A 189 31.66 -32.27 7.46
CA ASP A 189 32.34 -33.45 8.04
C ASP A 189 31.96 -33.70 9.50
N LYS A 190 31.65 -32.67 10.27
CA LYS A 190 31.15 -32.75 11.65
C LYS A 190 29.95 -31.81 11.82
N VAL A 191 28.77 -32.37 11.94
CA VAL A 191 27.55 -31.64 12.22
C VAL A 191 27.29 -31.62 13.72
N THR A 192 27.00 -30.45 14.28
CA THR A 192 26.64 -30.31 15.69
C THR A 192 25.16 -30.00 15.82
N ILE A 193 24.57 -30.28 17.00
CA ILE A 193 23.18 -29.95 17.29
C ILE A 193 22.91 -28.43 17.13
N LYS A 194 23.93 -27.61 17.45
CA LYS A 194 23.87 -26.14 17.24
C LYS A 194 23.71 -25.79 15.77
N ASP A 195 24.41 -26.49 14.87
CA ASP A 195 24.29 -26.28 13.42
C ASP A 195 22.88 -26.61 12.92
N LEU A 196 22.28 -27.71 13.40
CA LEU A 196 20.90 -28.11 13.08
C LEU A 196 19.88 -27.09 13.58
N GLN A 197 20.03 -26.60 14.81
CA GLN A 197 19.15 -25.56 15.35
C GLN A 197 19.29 -24.24 14.55
N ALA A 198 20.50 -23.84 14.22
CA ALA A 198 20.76 -22.66 13.39
C ALA A 198 20.14 -22.81 11.99
N LEU A 199 20.21 -24.02 11.42
CA LEU A 199 19.53 -24.34 10.15
C LEU A 199 18.02 -24.22 10.29
N ARG A 200 17.43 -24.79 11.34
CA ARG A 200 16.01 -24.72 11.65
C ARG A 200 15.49 -23.28 11.66
N PHE A 201 16.17 -22.37 12.36
CA PHE A 201 15.79 -20.96 12.39
C PHE A 201 15.93 -20.29 11.01
N LYS A 202 17.01 -20.58 10.27
CA LYS A 202 17.21 -20.02 8.92
C LYS A 202 16.15 -20.50 7.92
N LEU A 203 15.70 -21.75 8.04
CA LEU A 203 14.70 -22.33 7.15
C LEU A 203 13.32 -21.74 7.38
N ARG A 204 12.95 -21.42 8.61
CA ARG A 204 11.65 -20.79 8.93
C ARG A 204 11.40 -19.50 8.14
N ASP A 205 12.45 -18.71 7.96
CA ASP A 205 12.38 -17.42 7.27
C ASP A 205 12.69 -17.53 5.76
N VAL A 206 12.66 -18.74 5.18
CA VAL A 206 12.84 -18.91 3.74
C VAL A 206 11.56 -18.48 3.03
N HIS A 207 11.70 -17.49 2.16
CA HIS A 207 10.62 -17.02 1.32
C HIS A 207 10.32 -18.04 0.20
N VAL A 208 9.09 -18.51 0.15
CA VAL A 208 8.63 -19.56 -0.79
C VAL A 208 7.83 -18.96 -1.93
N LYS A 209 6.84 -18.15 -1.63
CA LYS A 209 5.92 -17.56 -2.62
C LYS A 209 5.48 -16.17 -2.20
N GLY A 210 5.00 -15.38 -3.17
CA GLY A 210 4.46 -14.05 -2.95
C GLY A 210 5.50 -12.94 -3.12
N ILE A 211 5.11 -11.75 -2.75
CA ILE A 211 5.95 -10.55 -2.80
C ILE A 211 6.47 -10.26 -1.40
N LYS A 212 7.78 -10.22 -1.24
CA LYS A 212 8.40 -9.91 0.04
C LYS A 212 7.97 -8.53 0.54
N GLY A 213 7.54 -8.49 1.80
CA GLY A 213 7.06 -7.29 2.47
C GLY A 213 5.53 -7.18 2.53
N ILE A 214 4.78 -8.04 1.86
CA ILE A 214 3.31 -8.03 1.91
C ILE A 214 2.82 -9.20 2.77
N THR A 215 2.51 -8.93 4.03
CA THR A 215 2.14 -9.96 5.00
C THR A 215 0.71 -10.44 4.85
N HIS A 216 -0.21 -9.54 4.53
CA HIS A 216 -1.63 -9.84 4.37
C HIS A 216 -2.18 -9.24 3.08
N CYS A 217 -3.11 -9.94 2.46
CA CYS A 217 -3.87 -9.47 1.31
C CYS A 217 -5.32 -9.90 1.48
N ILE A 218 -6.23 -8.93 1.53
CA ILE A 218 -7.67 -9.14 1.71
C ILE A 218 -8.38 -8.69 0.44
N VAL A 219 -9.34 -9.50 -0.01
CA VAL A 219 -10.21 -9.19 -1.15
C VAL A 219 -11.53 -8.65 -0.64
N GLU A 220 -11.88 -7.45 -1.01
CA GLU A 220 -13.15 -6.82 -0.66
C GLU A 220 -13.92 -6.42 -1.92
N LYS A 221 -15.25 -6.54 -1.87
CA LYS A 221 -16.11 -6.07 -2.93
C LYS A 221 -16.56 -4.66 -2.62
N VAL A 222 -16.10 -3.69 -3.40
CA VAL A 222 -16.49 -2.27 -3.29
C VAL A 222 -17.37 -1.90 -4.48
N GLY A 223 -18.67 -1.80 -4.23
CA GLY A 223 -19.65 -1.62 -5.31
C GLY A 223 -19.69 -2.84 -6.23
N GLU A 224 -19.34 -2.68 -7.49
CA GLU A 224 -19.29 -3.75 -8.50
C GLU A 224 -17.88 -4.32 -8.73
N GLU A 225 -16.85 -3.74 -8.09
CA GLU A 225 -15.45 -4.12 -8.29
C GLU A 225 -14.87 -4.86 -7.08
N TYR A 226 -13.96 -5.79 -7.36
CA TYR A 226 -13.13 -6.42 -6.33
C TYR A 226 -11.83 -5.63 -6.17
N VAL A 227 -11.58 -5.17 -4.94
CA VAL A 227 -10.39 -4.41 -4.57
C VAL A 227 -9.56 -5.25 -3.60
N LEU A 228 -8.25 -5.28 -3.82
CA LEU A 228 -7.32 -5.96 -2.93
C LEU A 228 -6.69 -4.93 -1.99
N TYR A 229 -6.82 -5.17 -0.70
CA TYR A 229 -6.15 -4.39 0.33
C TYR A 229 -4.98 -5.20 0.88
N THR A 230 -3.79 -4.60 0.91
CA THR A 230 -2.59 -5.26 1.43
C THR A 230 -2.07 -4.60 2.69
N LEU A 231 -1.47 -5.40 3.58
CA LEU A 231 -0.61 -4.93 4.65
C LEU A 231 0.83 -5.19 4.22
N GLY A 232 1.56 -4.10 4.05
CA GLY A 232 2.83 -4.08 3.35
C GLY A 232 2.72 -3.45 1.97
N SER A 233 3.80 -2.86 1.47
CA SER A 233 3.87 -2.23 0.17
C SER A 233 5.06 -2.72 -0.65
N ASN A 234 4.86 -2.91 -1.95
CA ASN A 234 5.90 -3.12 -2.95
C ASN A 234 5.34 -2.83 -4.35
N LEU A 235 5.23 -1.54 -4.64
CA LEU A 235 4.62 -1.03 -5.88
C LEU A 235 5.28 -1.59 -7.13
N MET A 236 6.62 -1.58 -7.15
CA MET A 236 7.40 -2.02 -8.30
C MET A 236 7.15 -3.49 -8.67
N LYS A 237 6.95 -4.38 -7.70
CA LYS A 237 6.70 -5.80 -7.97
C LYS A 237 5.24 -6.07 -8.26
N VAL A 238 4.35 -5.39 -7.56
CA VAL A 238 2.90 -5.51 -7.75
C VAL A 238 2.48 -5.04 -9.14
N SER A 239 3.04 -3.93 -9.63
CA SER A 239 2.72 -3.39 -10.96
C SER A 239 3.07 -4.34 -12.12
N LYS A 240 3.95 -5.32 -11.90
CA LYS A 240 4.35 -6.32 -12.91
C LYS A 240 3.43 -7.53 -12.98
N ILE A 241 2.48 -7.66 -12.05
CA ILE A 241 1.55 -8.80 -12.03
C ILE A 241 0.47 -8.58 -13.09
N GLU A 242 0.23 -9.61 -13.87
CA GLU A 242 -0.84 -9.62 -14.85
C GLU A 242 -2.21 -9.54 -14.17
N GLY A 243 -3.11 -8.75 -14.74
CA GLY A 243 -4.46 -8.55 -14.21
C GLY A 243 -4.63 -7.36 -13.26
N ILE A 244 -3.55 -6.70 -12.85
CA ILE A 244 -3.60 -5.48 -12.04
C ILE A 244 -3.72 -4.24 -12.92
N ASP A 245 -4.58 -3.32 -12.50
CA ASP A 245 -4.70 -2.00 -13.11
C ASP A 245 -3.65 -1.06 -12.51
N THR A 246 -2.57 -0.86 -13.25
CA THR A 246 -1.43 -0.02 -12.81
C THR A 246 -1.79 1.46 -12.73
N SER A 247 -2.81 1.91 -13.46
CA SER A 247 -3.22 3.32 -13.46
C SER A 247 -3.97 3.71 -12.19
N ARG A 248 -4.59 2.72 -11.51
CA ARG A 248 -5.38 2.89 -10.28
C ARG A 248 -4.70 2.29 -9.05
N LEU A 249 -3.43 1.91 -9.17
CA LEU A 249 -2.65 1.36 -8.07
C LEU A 249 -2.29 2.46 -7.08
N PHE A 250 -2.61 2.26 -5.80
CA PHE A 250 -2.38 3.22 -4.74
C PHE A 250 -1.62 2.59 -3.57
N SER A 251 -0.68 3.34 -3.01
CA SER A 251 0.05 2.99 -1.78
C SER A 251 0.02 4.16 -0.80
N ASN A 252 0.00 3.87 0.48
CA ASN A 252 0.15 4.90 1.52
C ASN A 252 1.63 5.27 1.78
N ASN A 253 2.58 4.59 1.13
CA ASN A 253 4.00 4.90 1.22
C ASN A 253 4.39 5.95 0.16
N ILE A 254 4.42 7.22 0.58
CA ILE A 254 4.65 8.37 -0.31
C ILE A 254 6.04 8.30 -0.95
N PHE A 255 7.08 7.88 -0.21
CA PHE A 255 8.43 7.78 -0.75
C PHE A 255 8.57 6.70 -1.82
N GLU A 256 7.90 5.56 -1.63
CA GLU A 256 7.86 4.51 -2.65
C GLU A 256 7.16 4.99 -3.93
N ILE A 257 6.09 5.76 -3.79
CA ILE A 257 5.41 6.39 -4.95
C ILE A 257 6.35 7.38 -5.63
N ALA A 258 7.09 8.19 -4.88
CA ALA A 258 8.06 9.13 -5.44
C ALA A 258 9.14 8.42 -6.28
N GLU A 259 9.64 7.29 -5.80
CA GLU A 259 10.66 6.51 -6.49
C GLU A 259 10.13 5.80 -7.76
N VAL A 260 8.89 5.33 -7.75
CA VAL A 260 8.32 4.51 -8.83
C VAL A 260 7.54 5.35 -9.85
N LEU A 261 6.72 6.29 -9.39
CA LEU A 261 5.80 7.07 -10.21
C LEU A 261 6.20 8.56 -10.34
N GLY A 262 7.17 8.99 -9.56
CA GLY A 262 7.68 10.36 -9.60
C GLY A 262 7.05 11.30 -8.57
N ILE A 263 7.62 12.51 -8.48
CA ILE A 263 7.32 13.49 -7.42
C ILE A 263 5.88 14.04 -7.49
N GLU A 264 5.34 14.21 -8.68
CA GLU A 264 3.97 14.69 -8.90
C GLU A 264 2.93 13.71 -8.31
N ALA A 265 3.14 12.41 -8.54
CA ALA A 265 2.29 11.36 -7.98
C ALA A 265 2.40 11.32 -6.45
N ALA A 266 3.61 11.48 -5.91
CA ALA A 266 3.85 11.52 -4.47
C ALA A 266 3.14 12.71 -3.81
N ARG A 267 3.24 13.90 -4.41
CA ARG A 267 2.54 15.10 -3.95
C ARG A 267 1.03 14.89 -3.92
N ASN A 268 0.46 14.38 -5.00
CA ASN A 268 -0.97 14.11 -5.07
C ASN A 268 -1.40 13.09 -4.02
N THR A 269 -0.63 12.02 -3.83
CA THR A 269 -0.88 11.02 -2.80
C THR A 269 -0.83 11.59 -1.39
N LEU A 270 0.15 12.45 -1.09
CA LEU A 270 0.27 13.15 0.19
C LEU A 270 -1.00 13.93 0.49
N VAL A 271 -1.47 14.74 -0.46
CA VAL A 271 -2.69 15.53 -0.31
C VAL A 271 -3.91 14.63 -0.11
N MET A 272 -4.04 13.56 -0.90
CA MET A 272 -5.17 12.63 -0.78
C MET A 272 -5.18 11.89 0.56
N GLU A 273 -4.04 11.42 1.04
CA GLU A 273 -3.91 10.74 2.34
C GLU A 273 -4.34 11.66 3.51
N ILE A 274 -3.91 12.92 3.49
CA ILE A 274 -4.31 13.87 4.53
C ILE A 274 -5.81 14.14 4.46
N ILE A 275 -6.36 14.37 3.26
CA ILE A 275 -7.79 14.60 3.07
C ILE A 275 -8.60 13.39 3.54
N GLU A 276 -8.23 12.16 3.12
CA GLU A 276 -8.92 10.94 3.54
C GLU A 276 -8.87 10.79 5.08
N THR A 277 -7.71 11.07 5.68
CA THR A 277 -7.53 10.97 7.14
C THR A 277 -8.40 11.97 7.90
N LEU A 278 -8.48 13.23 7.45
CA LEU A 278 -9.31 14.26 8.06
C LEU A 278 -10.81 13.98 7.86
N ARG A 279 -11.21 13.62 6.65
CA ARG A 279 -12.60 13.27 6.32
C ARG A 279 -13.10 12.05 7.08
N ALA A 280 -12.25 11.04 7.30
CA ALA A 280 -12.58 9.87 8.11
C ALA A 280 -12.95 10.26 9.56
N GLN A 281 -12.45 11.39 10.02
CA GLN A 281 -12.76 11.95 11.34
C GLN A 281 -13.92 12.98 11.32
N GLY A 282 -14.52 13.21 10.14
CA GLY A 282 -15.60 14.17 9.95
C GLY A 282 -15.13 15.62 9.90
N VAL A 283 -13.85 15.84 9.60
CA VAL A 283 -13.24 17.16 9.46
C VAL A 283 -13.09 17.46 7.97
N ASP A 284 -13.59 18.63 7.54
CA ASP A 284 -13.38 19.14 6.20
C ASP A 284 -12.43 20.35 6.26
N THR A 285 -11.32 20.25 5.57
CA THR A 285 -10.30 21.31 5.51
C THR A 285 -10.12 21.72 4.06
N ASP A 286 -9.94 23.02 3.81
CA ASP A 286 -9.73 23.51 2.46
C ASP A 286 -8.43 22.95 1.87
N VAL A 287 -8.55 22.36 0.71
CA VAL A 287 -7.46 21.68 0.00
C VAL A 287 -6.27 22.61 -0.30
N ARG A 288 -6.52 23.91 -0.42
CA ARG A 288 -5.46 24.90 -0.69
C ARG A 288 -4.41 24.96 0.41
N HIS A 289 -4.80 24.79 1.68
CA HIS A 289 -3.86 24.74 2.80
C HIS A 289 -2.95 23.50 2.70
N LEU A 290 -3.50 22.37 2.29
CA LEU A 290 -2.75 21.13 2.08
C LEU A 290 -1.81 21.21 0.88
N LEU A 291 -2.27 21.83 -0.22
CA LEU A 291 -1.46 22.07 -1.40
C LEU A 291 -0.27 23.01 -1.15
N LEU A 292 -0.42 23.95 -0.21
CA LEU A 292 0.66 24.86 0.19
C LEU A 292 1.78 24.12 0.92
N VAL A 293 1.42 23.09 1.71
CA VAL A 293 2.38 22.30 2.49
C VAL A 293 3.03 21.21 1.62
N ALA A 294 2.28 20.62 0.69
CA ALA A 294 2.74 19.55 -0.21
C ALA A 294 3.65 20.08 -1.32
#